data_5143ffa7c46f89e419f22b4368fcc16e
#
_entry.id   5143ffa7c46f89e419f22b4368fcc16e
#
_cell.length_a   1.000
_cell.length_b   1.000
_cell.length_c   1.000
_cell.angle_alpha   90.00
_cell.angle_beta   90.00
_cell.angle_gamma   90.00
#
_symmetry.space_group_name_H-M   'P 1'
#
loop_
_entity.id
_entity.type
_entity.pdbx_description
1 polymer ?
#
loop_
_entity_poly.entity_id
_entity_poly.type
_entity_poly.pdbx_seq_one_letter_code
_entity_poly.pdbx_strand_id
1 'polypeptide(L)'
;MALTITENGEAKLRISGTNTDLGSIYSRISFDCSLGGTEMRAVINSYSTKAEYEANAGSVLLINNLPIEFYIDVIPPAVQSLQTVHEGVKAELETLGYTVEIVYL
;
A
#
# COMPACT_ATOMS: atom_id res chain seq x y z
N MET A 1 5.22 -1.04 -10.56
CA MET A 1 5.66 -0.95 -9.16
C MET A 1 4.63 -1.51 -8.22
N ALA A 2 5.09 -1.99 -7.09
CA ALA A 2 4.23 -2.53 -6.04
C ALA A 2 4.92 -2.35 -4.69
N LEU A 3 4.22 -2.71 -3.61
CA LEU A 3 4.77 -2.74 -2.26
C LEU A 3 4.69 -4.16 -1.72
N THR A 4 5.76 -4.60 -1.05
CA THR A 4 5.71 -5.75 -0.16
C THR A 4 5.64 -5.22 1.27
N ILE A 5 4.56 -5.52 1.97
CA ILE A 5 4.34 -5.10 3.34
C ILE A 5 4.50 -6.31 4.24
N THR A 6 5.40 -6.21 5.22
CA THR A 6 5.73 -7.31 6.12
C THR A 6 5.42 -6.94 7.56
N GLU A 7 4.92 -7.89 8.32
CA GLU A 7 4.69 -7.73 9.76
C GLU A 7 5.98 -7.38 10.49
N ASN A 8 5.87 -6.54 11.51
CA ASN A 8 6.99 -6.15 12.35
C ASN A 8 6.49 -5.89 13.77
N GLY A 9 6.91 -6.73 14.72
CA GLY A 9 6.50 -6.58 16.10
C GLY A 9 5.00 -6.73 16.27
N GLU A 10 4.34 -5.69 16.76
CA GLU A 10 2.90 -5.66 16.97
C GLU A 10 2.10 -5.29 15.73
N ALA A 11 2.77 -4.81 14.70
CA ALA A 11 2.12 -4.49 13.42
C ALA A 11 1.88 -5.78 12.65
N LYS A 12 0.68 -6.32 12.76
CA LYS A 12 0.28 -7.61 12.18
C LYS A 12 -0.54 -7.43 10.91
N LEU A 13 -0.46 -8.43 10.05
CA LEU A 13 -1.24 -8.49 8.81
C LEU A 13 -2.17 -9.69 8.90
N ARG A 14 -3.44 -9.42 9.19
CA ARG A 14 -4.47 -10.45 9.35
C ARG A 14 -5.63 -10.16 8.44
N ILE A 15 -6.16 -11.20 7.82
CA ILE A 15 -7.39 -11.06 7.03
C ILE A 15 -8.51 -10.65 7.98
N SER A 16 -9.30 -9.66 7.59
CA SER A 16 -10.41 -9.15 8.39
C SER A 16 -11.34 -10.28 8.82
N GLY A 17 -11.65 -10.33 10.10
CA GLY A 17 -12.51 -11.37 10.69
C GLY A 17 -11.79 -12.66 11.04
N THR A 18 -10.47 -12.74 10.87
CA THR A 18 -9.66 -13.92 11.26
C THR A 18 -8.50 -13.51 12.15
N ASN A 19 -7.88 -14.51 12.80
CA ASN A 19 -6.66 -14.32 13.59
C ASN A 19 -5.44 -14.93 12.91
N THR A 20 -5.53 -15.21 11.62
CA THR A 20 -4.43 -15.79 10.85
C THR A 20 -3.45 -14.72 10.44
N ASP A 21 -2.20 -14.81 10.88
CA ASP A 21 -1.13 -13.91 10.47
C ASP A 21 -0.66 -14.29 9.06
N LEU A 22 -0.57 -13.31 8.17
CA LEU A 22 -0.14 -13.52 6.80
C LEU A 22 1.38 -13.40 6.65
N GLY A 23 2.05 -12.75 7.59
CA GLY A 23 3.48 -12.50 7.53
C GLY A 23 3.83 -11.37 6.58
N SER A 24 3.51 -11.48 5.32
CA SER A 24 3.68 -10.42 4.34
C SER A 24 2.59 -10.47 3.28
N ILE A 25 2.37 -9.33 2.64
CA ILE A 25 1.39 -9.19 1.56
C ILE A 25 1.99 -8.40 0.40
N TYR A 26 1.42 -8.60 -0.79
CA TYR A 26 1.75 -7.86 -1.99
C TYR A 26 0.65 -6.84 -2.26
N SER A 27 1.00 -5.56 -2.41
CA SER A 27 0.02 -4.49 -2.60
C SER A 27 0.29 -3.68 -3.84
N ARG A 28 -0.79 -3.35 -4.56
CA ARG A 28 -0.76 -2.47 -5.71
C ARG A 28 -1.43 -1.15 -5.35
N ILE A 29 -0.94 -0.07 -5.93
CA ILE A 29 -1.45 1.28 -5.65
C ILE A 29 -2.18 1.82 -6.87
N SER A 30 -3.40 2.31 -6.64
CA SER A 30 -4.12 3.19 -7.57
C SER A 30 -4.11 4.59 -6.99
N PHE A 31 -3.86 5.60 -7.81
CA PHE A 31 -3.80 6.98 -7.31
C PHE A 31 -4.37 7.97 -8.31
N ASP A 32 -4.86 9.09 -7.77
CA ASP A 32 -5.36 10.24 -8.55
C ASP A 32 -5.00 11.55 -7.82
N CYS A 33 -5.10 12.66 -8.54
CA CYS A 33 -4.90 13.98 -7.94
C CYS A 33 -6.16 14.39 -7.19
N SER A 34 -5.97 15.01 -6.04
CA SER A 34 -7.06 15.65 -5.31
C SER A 34 -7.51 16.92 -6.02
N LEU A 35 -8.66 17.41 -5.63
CA LEU A 35 -9.16 18.71 -6.07
C LEU A 35 -8.19 19.81 -5.62
N GLY A 36 -7.72 20.61 -6.54
CA GLY A 36 -6.74 21.66 -6.28
C GLY A 36 -5.30 21.26 -6.56
N GLY A 37 -5.01 19.98 -6.81
CA GLY A 37 -3.69 19.49 -7.24
C GLY A 37 -2.57 19.57 -6.19
N THR A 38 -2.92 19.74 -4.92
CA THR A 38 -1.92 19.83 -3.85
C THR A 38 -1.73 18.53 -3.09
N GLU A 39 -2.51 17.51 -3.43
CA GLU A 39 -2.51 16.24 -2.73
C GLU A 39 -2.84 15.10 -3.68
N MET A 40 -2.16 13.97 -3.51
CA MET A 40 -2.45 12.75 -4.25
C MET A 40 -3.17 11.78 -3.33
N ARG A 41 -4.32 11.29 -3.77
CA ARG A 41 -5.03 10.22 -3.07
C ARG A 41 -4.55 8.89 -3.61
N ALA A 42 -4.01 8.07 -2.73
CA ALA A 42 -3.52 6.73 -3.08
C ALA A 42 -4.35 5.68 -2.36
N VAL A 43 -4.77 4.66 -3.08
CA VAL A 43 -5.53 3.53 -2.53
C VAL A 43 -4.74 2.27 -2.78
N ILE A 44 -4.49 1.48 -1.73
CA ILE A 44 -3.81 0.20 -1.86
C ILE A 44 -4.80 -0.95 -1.96
N ASN A 45 -4.51 -1.88 -2.87
CA ASN A 45 -5.21 -3.14 -3.00
C ASN A 45 -4.22 -4.24 -2.67
N SER A 46 -4.54 -5.07 -1.69
CA SER A 46 -3.63 -6.07 -1.14
C SER A 46 -3.97 -7.47 -1.59
N TYR A 47 -2.92 -8.26 -1.84
CA TYR A 47 -3.02 -9.66 -2.27
C TYR A 47 -2.09 -10.49 -1.39
N SER A 48 -2.37 -11.78 -1.26
CA SER A 48 -1.52 -12.66 -0.46
C SER A 48 -0.11 -12.76 -1.01
N THR A 49 0.02 -12.81 -2.35
CA THR A 49 1.31 -12.87 -3.05
C THR A 49 1.22 -12.16 -4.40
N LYS A 50 2.37 -11.90 -5.01
CA LYS A 50 2.44 -11.40 -6.39
C LYS A 50 1.80 -12.40 -7.37
N ALA A 51 2.02 -13.69 -7.15
CA ALA A 51 1.45 -14.73 -8.00
C ALA A 51 -0.09 -14.72 -7.96
N GLU A 52 -0.66 -14.48 -6.79
CA GLU A 52 -2.12 -14.39 -6.63
C GLU A 52 -2.67 -13.17 -7.36
N TYR A 53 -1.98 -12.03 -7.28
CA TYR A 53 -2.35 -10.86 -8.05
C TYR A 53 -2.32 -11.12 -9.56
N GLU A 54 -1.29 -11.79 -10.06
CA GLU A 54 -1.14 -12.10 -11.48
C GLU A 54 -2.20 -13.11 -11.96
N ALA A 55 -2.56 -14.06 -11.11
CA ALA A 55 -3.59 -15.07 -11.44
C ALA A 55 -5.00 -14.49 -11.40
N ASN A 56 -5.29 -13.61 -10.44
CA ASN A 56 -6.62 -13.05 -10.24
C ASN A 56 -6.56 -11.70 -9.54
N ALA A 57 -6.43 -10.62 -10.31
CA ALA A 57 -6.36 -9.27 -9.78
C ALA A 57 -7.64 -8.81 -9.06
N GLY A 58 -8.73 -9.58 -9.14
CA GLY A 58 -9.96 -9.33 -8.39
C GLY A 58 -9.94 -9.89 -6.97
N SER A 59 -8.96 -10.72 -6.62
CA SER A 59 -8.85 -11.35 -5.28
C SER A 59 -8.24 -10.41 -4.24
N VAL A 60 -8.79 -9.23 -4.08
CA VAL A 60 -8.30 -8.26 -3.10
C VAL A 60 -8.62 -8.73 -1.68
N LEU A 61 -7.62 -8.69 -0.79
CA LEU A 61 -7.79 -9.03 0.61
C LEU A 61 -8.18 -7.80 1.42
N LEU A 62 -9.06 -7.99 2.40
CA LEU A 62 -9.34 -7.00 3.44
C LEU A 62 -8.47 -7.33 4.65
N ILE A 63 -7.52 -6.45 4.94
CA ILE A 63 -6.57 -6.63 6.04
C ILE A 63 -7.05 -5.83 7.25
N ASN A 64 -7.11 -6.49 8.40
CA ASN A 64 -7.56 -5.86 9.63
C ASN A 64 -6.58 -4.77 10.08
N ASN A 65 -7.11 -3.58 10.39
CA ASN A 65 -6.35 -2.41 10.87
C ASN A 65 -5.30 -1.85 9.89
N LEU A 66 -5.30 -2.30 8.64
CA LEU A 66 -4.41 -1.71 7.64
C LEU A 66 -5.14 -0.58 6.91
N PRO A 67 -4.62 0.65 6.95
CA PRO A 67 -5.20 1.74 6.14
C PRO A 67 -5.10 1.38 4.67
N ILE A 68 -6.14 1.68 3.90
CA ILE A 68 -6.18 1.43 2.47
C ILE A 68 -6.10 2.71 1.65
N GLU A 69 -6.29 3.85 2.29
CA GLU A 69 -6.35 5.14 1.63
C GLU A 69 -5.34 6.09 2.25
N PHE A 70 -4.55 6.74 1.41
CA PHE A 70 -3.47 7.63 1.84
C PHE A 70 -3.56 8.92 1.07
N TYR A 71 -3.18 10.02 1.72
CA TYR A 71 -3.09 11.34 1.10
C TYR A 71 -1.65 11.80 1.16
N ILE A 72 -1.04 11.95 -0.01
CA ILE A 72 0.36 12.32 -0.15
C ILE A 72 0.44 13.76 -0.63
N ASP A 73 1.06 14.63 0.15
CA ASP A 73 1.25 16.02 -0.21
C ASP A 73 2.15 16.14 -1.43
N VAL A 74 1.74 17.00 -2.35
CA VAL A 74 2.54 17.29 -3.55
C VAL A 74 2.90 18.77 -3.54
N ILE A 75 4.15 19.05 -3.92
CA ILE A 75 4.66 20.42 -3.99
C ILE A 75 4.57 20.89 -5.45
N PRO A 76 3.73 21.87 -5.78
CA PRO A 76 3.71 22.44 -7.11
C PRO A 76 5.04 23.14 -7.41
N PRO A 77 5.58 23.08 -8.64
CA PRO A 77 5.06 22.40 -9.82
C PRO A 77 5.55 20.94 -9.97
N ALA A 78 5.75 20.23 -8.89
CA ALA A 78 6.30 18.89 -8.92
C ALA A 78 5.45 17.96 -9.79
N VAL A 79 6.12 17.22 -10.64
CA VAL A 79 5.51 16.14 -11.40
C VAL A 79 5.51 14.91 -10.50
N GLN A 80 4.33 14.42 -10.16
CA GLN A 80 4.23 13.24 -9.34
C GLN A 80 4.53 12.01 -10.15
N SER A 81 5.59 11.32 -9.80
CA SER A 81 5.95 10.06 -10.40
C SER A 81 5.30 8.91 -9.63
N LEU A 82 5.18 7.79 -10.29
CA LEU A 82 4.74 6.55 -9.66
C LEU A 82 5.60 6.22 -8.43
N GLN A 83 6.91 6.43 -8.53
CA GLN A 83 7.84 6.20 -7.44
C GLN A 83 7.56 7.11 -6.24
N THR A 84 7.29 8.39 -6.46
CA THR A 84 7.00 9.35 -5.38
C THR A 84 5.78 8.92 -4.57
N VAL A 85 4.73 8.46 -5.24
CA VAL A 85 3.51 7.99 -4.58
C VAL A 85 3.81 6.73 -3.75
N HIS A 86 4.56 5.79 -4.30
CA HIS A 86 4.93 4.56 -3.59
C HIS A 86 5.81 4.87 -2.36
N GLU A 87 6.77 5.77 -2.49
CA GLU A 87 7.61 6.20 -1.37
C GLU A 87 6.80 6.87 -0.26
N GLY A 88 5.81 7.69 -0.62
CA GLY A 88 4.93 8.34 0.34
C GLY A 88 4.08 7.33 1.12
N VAL A 89 3.49 6.37 0.43
CA VAL A 89 2.71 5.31 1.07
C VAL A 89 3.61 4.43 1.96
N LYS A 90 4.81 4.11 1.49
CA LYS A 90 5.80 3.36 2.28
C LYS A 90 6.09 4.08 3.59
N ALA A 91 6.38 5.40 3.54
CA ALA A 91 6.69 6.17 4.72
C ALA A 91 5.53 6.16 5.75
N GLU A 92 4.30 6.30 5.27
CA GLU A 92 3.12 6.24 6.12
C GLU A 92 2.96 4.89 6.80
N LEU A 93 3.15 3.80 6.06
CA LEU A 93 3.05 2.44 6.60
C LEU A 93 4.18 2.14 7.59
N GLU A 94 5.38 2.63 7.34
CA GLU A 94 6.50 2.46 8.27
C GLU A 94 6.26 3.21 9.58
N THR A 95 5.59 4.34 9.52
CA THR A 95 5.17 5.08 10.72
C THR A 95 4.21 4.24 11.59
N LEU A 96 3.43 3.37 10.98
CA LEU A 96 2.53 2.45 11.66
C LEU A 96 3.22 1.18 12.19
N GLY A 97 4.51 1.02 11.89
CA GLY A 97 5.32 -0.08 12.40
C GLY A 97 5.58 -1.20 11.43
N TYR A 98 5.04 -1.17 10.22
CA TYR A 98 5.29 -2.21 9.20
C TYR A 98 6.66 -2.05 8.56
N THR A 99 7.19 -3.15 8.04
CA THR A 99 8.36 -3.12 7.16
C THR A 99 7.85 -3.13 5.73
N VAL A 100 8.28 -2.17 4.93
CA VAL A 100 7.77 -2.00 3.56
C VAL A 100 8.92 -1.94 2.57
N GLU A 101 8.78 -2.69 1.48
CA GLU A 101 9.75 -2.69 0.38
C GLU A 101 9.03 -2.33 -0.91
N ILE A 102 9.63 -1.44 -1.69
CA ILE A 102 9.12 -1.10 -3.03
C ILE A 102 9.65 -2.12 -4.02
N VAL A 103 8.73 -2.74 -4.76
CA VAL A 103 9.07 -3.71 -5.80
C VAL A 103 9.03 -2.99 -7.14
N TYR A 104 10.16 -2.95 -7.81
CA TYR A 104 10.29 -2.37 -9.15
C TYR A 104 10.07 -3.47 -10.18
N LEU A 105 9.12 -3.24 -11.06
CA LEU A 105 8.74 -4.21 -12.09
C LEU A 105 9.30 -3.84 -13.44
#